data_02dbb4f3e9a564e649bef58cee610ba1
#
_entry.id   02dbb4f3e9a564e649bef58cee610ba1
#
_cell.length_a   1.000
_cell.length_b   1.000
_cell.length_c   1.000
_cell.angle_alpha   90.00
_cell.angle_beta   90.00
_cell.angle_gamma   90.00
#
_symmetry.space_group_name_H-M   'P 1'
#
loop_
_entity.id
_entity.type
_entity.pdbx_description
1 polymer ?
#
loop_
_entity_poly.entity_id
_entity_poly.type
_entity_poly.pdbx_seq_one_letter_code
_entity_poly.pdbx_strand_id
1 'polypeptide(L)'
;MAATVDRGWHGVNSELTQLSTEAERFFARYRYPDWLVTHSRVVGRIAATFVAARRPDAEPIDDEAVVLAGYLHDIGRSPLLAGDPRDHNILSALVLAAEGLERCAEAARRHAIYTVLDPALAPRTFADKLVYVADRRGGQAVEALEERARDTALRNPKYATEIERAIPIAKELEREVFANLTFAPEDLAERVR
;
A
#
# COMPACT_ATOMS: atom_id res chain seq x y z
N MET A 1 -1.72 10.77 -35.39
CA MET A 1 -2.99 10.26 -34.84
C MET A 1 -2.65 9.05 -33.96
N ALA A 2 -2.52 9.26 -32.64
CA ALA A 2 -2.28 8.18 -31.69
C ALA A 2 -3.64 7.62 -31.29
N ALA A 3 -3.85 6.33 -31.49
CA ALA A 3 -5.05 5.63 -31.08
C ALA A 3 -5.07 5.57 -29.54
N THR A 4 -6.03 6.23 -28.95
CA THR A 4 -6.38 6.10 -27.52
C THR A 4 -6.90 4.68 -27.34
N VAL A 5 -6.13 3.82 -26.69
CA VAL A 5 -6.60 2.51 -26.26
C VAL A 5 -7.54 2.76 -25.10
N ASP A 6 -8.81 2.79 -25.39
CA ASP A 6 -9.89 2.70 -24.40
C ASP A 6 -9.83 1.30 -23.78
N ARG A 7 -9.13 1.15 -22.64
CA ARG A 7 -9.21 -0.04 -21.81
C ARG A 7 -10.55 0.01 -21.09
N GLY A 8 -11.55 -0.61 -21.70
CA GLY A 8 -12.92 -0.62 -21.24
C GLY A 8 -13.03 -1.02 -19.77
N TRP A 9 -13.74 -0.23 -18.97
CA TRP A 9 -14.07 -0.39 -17.57
C TRP A 9 -14.53 -1.80 -17.14
N HIS A 10 -15.02 -2.60 -18.07
CA HIS A 10 -15.48 -3.98 -17.82
C HIS A 10 -14.34 -4.98 -17.57
N GLY A 11 -13.18 -4.81 -18.20
CA GLY A 11 -12.01 -5.67 -17.97
C GLY A 11 -11.32 -5.37 -16.62
N VAL A 12 -11.14 -4.10 -16.29
CA VAL A 12 -10.50 -3.64 -15.05
C VAL A 12 -11.24 -4.12 -13.79
N ASN A 13 -12.58 -4.08 -13.79
CA ASN A 13 -13.38 -4.57 -12.66
C ASN A 13 -13.23 -6.09 -12.43
N SER A 14 -13.10 -6.88 -13.50
CA SER A 14 -12.88 -8.32 -13.39
C SER A 14 -11.51 -8.66 -12.80
N GLU A 15 -10.46 -7.98 -13.25
CA GLU A 15 -9.09 -8.16 -12.75
C GLU A 15 -8.96 -7.74 -11.28
N LEU A 16 -9.48 -6.58 -10.90
CA LEU A 16 -9.48 -6.11 -9.51
C LEU A 16 -10.26 -7.07 -8.58
N THR A 17 -11.35 -7.66 -9.07
CA THR A 17 -12.10 -8.66 -8.32
C THR A 17 -11.29 -9.94 -8.13
N GLN A 18 -10.51 -10.36 -9.11
CA GLN A 18 -9.63 -11.52 -9.01
C GLN A 18 -8.51 -11.29 -7.99
N LEU A 19 -7.84 -10.12 -8.04
CA LEU A 19 -6.78 -9.76 -7.09
C LEU A 19 -7.29 -9.67 -5.65
N SER A 20 -8.48 -9.10 -5.43
CA SER A 20 -9.08 -9.08 -4.10
C SER A 20 -9.44 -10.49 -3.60
N THR A 21 -9.94 -11.36 -4.48
CA THR A 21 -10.23 -12.76 -4.15
C THR A 21 -8.96 -13.54 -3.81
N GLU A 22 -7.88 -13.28 -4.53
CA GLU A 22 -6.57 -13.86 -4.24
C GLU A 22 -6.08 -13.40 -2.86
N ALA A 23 -6.14 -12.11 -2.56
CA ALA A 23 -5.77 -11.56 -1.26
C ALA A 23 -6.56 -12.18 -0.10
N GLU A 24 -7.88 -12.39 -0.26
CA GLU A 24 -8.73 -13.05 0.75
C GLU A 24 -8.26 -14.48 1.10
N ARG A 25 -7.72 -15.21 0.12
CA ARG A 25 -7.11 -16.54 0.37
C ARG A 25 -5.88 -16.44 1.25
N PHE A 26 -5.05 -15.41 1.05
CA PHE A 26 -3.91 -15.13 1.92
C PHE A 26 -4.37 -14.71 3.32
N PHE A 27 -5.39 -13.87 3.46
CA PHE A 27 -5.93 -13.47 4.75
C PHE A 27 -6.37 -14.69 5.57
N ALA A 28 -7.09 -15.62 4.94
CA ALA A 28 -7.53 -16.86 5.57
C ALA A 28 -6.33 -17.76 5.93
N ARG A 29 -5.41 -17.99 4.99
CA ARG A 29 -4.24 -18.85 5.15
C ARG A 29 -3.31 -18.34 6.25
N TYR A 30 -3.08 -17.03 6.32
CA TYR A 30 -2.22 -16.37 7.30
C TYR A 30 -2.98 -15.92 8.55
N ARG A 31 -4.27 -16.31 8.71
CA ARG A 31 -5.10 -16.06 9.88
C ARG A 31 -5.12 -14.59 10.29
N TYR A 32 -5.35 -13.70 9.32
CA TYR A 32 -5.42 -12.27 9.62
C TYR A 32 -6.53 -12.01 10.64
N PRO A 33 -6.26 -11.26 11.73
CA PRO A 33 -7.31 -10.79 12.61
C PRO A 33 -8.17 -9.74 11.89
N ASP A 34 -9.40 -9.53 12.34
CA ASP A 34 -10.40 -8.69 11.67
C ASP A 34 -9.90 -7.27 11.39
N TRP A 35 -9.15 -6.68 12.34
CA TRP A 35 -8.58 -5.34 12.14
C TRP A 35 -7.57 -5.30 10.98
N LEU A 36 -6.78 -6.36 10.79
CA LEU A 36 -5.79 -6.45 9.73
C LEU A 36 -6.47 -6.72 8.38
N VAL A 37 -7.51 -7.56 8.36
CA VAL A 37 -8.34 -7.77 7.16
C VAL A 37 -8.94 -6.46 6.69
N THR A 38 -9.56 -5.69 7.61
CA THR A 38 -10.19 -4.41 7.28
C THR A 38 -9.17 -3.41 6.75
N HIS A 39 -8.04 -3.23 7.46
CA HIS A 39 -6.94 -2.38 7.03
C HIS A 39 -6.42 -2.76 5.63
N SER A 40 -6.08 -4.03 5.44
CA SER A 40 -5.55 -4.55 4.19
C SER A 40 -6.51 -4.35 3.01
N ARG A 41 -7.82 -4.53 3.23
CA ARG A 41 -8.83 -4.23 2.21
C ARG A 41 -8.88 -2.75 1.84
N VAL A 42 -8.80 -1.85 2.82
CA VAL A 42 -8.76 -0.40 2.58
C VAL A 42 -7.52 -0.03 1.78
N VAL A 43 -6.34 -0.49 2.19
CA VAL A 43 -5.08 -0.18 1.50
C VAL A 43 -5.05 -0.76 0.08
N GLY A 44 -5.52 -1.99 -0.11
CA GLY A 44 -5.60 -2.61 -1.45
C GLY A 44 -6.54 -1.85 -2.39
N ARG A 45 -7.69 -1.37 -1.89
CA ARG A 45 -8.62 -0.53 -2.68
C ARG A 45 -8.02 0.84 -3.00
N ILE A 46 -7.29 1.46 -2.08
CA ILE A 46 -6.55 2.71 -2.37
C ILE A 46 -5.51 2.46 -3.47
N ALA A 47 -4.72 1.41 -3.36
CA ALA A 47 -3.73 1.04 -4.38
C ALA A 47 -4.38 0.81 -5.75
N ALA A 48 -5.50 0.09 -5.80
CA ALA A 48 -6.29 -0.11 -7.02
C ALA A 48 -6.82 1.21 -7.61
N THR A 49 -7.29 2.13 -6.74
CA THR A 49 -7.74 3.46 -7.15
C THR A 49 -6.59 4.28 -7.74
N PHE A 50 -5.40 4.23 -7.14
CA PHE A 50 -4.20 4.90 -7.66
C PHE A 50 -3.80 4.37 -9.03
N VAL A 51 -3.74 3.04 -9.18
CA VAL A 51 -3.42 2.38 -10.46
C VAL A 51 -4.40 2.81 -11.55
N ALA A 52 -5.70 2.76 -11.26
CA ALA A 52 -6.75 3.12 -12.23
C ALA A 52 -6.72 4.60 -12.63
N ALA A 53 -6.29 5.48 -11.73
CA ALA A 53 -6.25 6.92 -11.93
C ALA A 53 -4.88 7.46 -12.35
N ARG A 54 -3.90 6.59 -12.61
CA ARG A 54 -2.55 6.99 -13.03
C ARG A 54 -2.58 7.72 -14.36
N ARG A 55 -1.84 8.83 -14.45
CA ARG A 55 -1.69 9.57 -15.69
C ARG A 55 -0.98 8.72 -16.75
N PRO A 56 -1.30 8.90 -18.04
CA PRO A 56 -0.70 8.12 -19.13
C PRO A 56 0.82 8.31 -19.29
N ASP A 57 1.33 9.45 -18.84
CA ASP A 57 2.75 9.86 -18.88
C ASP A 57 3.51 9.53 -17.60
N ALA A 58 2.85 8.97 -16.59
CA ALA A 58 3.51 8.50 -15.37
C ALA A 58 4.39 7.26 -15.64
N GLU A 59 5.36 7.04 -14.75
CA GLU A 59 6.26 5.88 -14.81
C GLU A 59 5.48 4.56 -14.95
N PRO A 60 5.86 3.68 -15.88
CA PRO A 60 5.26 2.36 -16.02
C PRO A 60 5.49 1.50 -14.78
N ILE A 61 4.46 0.78 -14.35
CA ILE A 61 4.50 -0.13 -13.20
C ILE A 61 3.81 -1.45 -13.53
N ASP A 62 4.05 -2.47 -12.72
CA ASP A 62 3.23 -3.68 -12.69
C ASP A 62 1.97 -3.39 -11.86
N ASP A 63 0.86 -3.12 -12.54
CA ASP A 63 -0.43 -2.74 -11.95
C ASP A 63 -0.94 -3.78 -10.95
N GLU A 64 -0.88 -5.08 -11.32
CA GLU A 64 -1.31 -6.17 -10.46
C GLU A 64 -0.43 -6.30 -9.21
N ALA A 65 0.90 -6.18 -9.37
CA ALA A 65 1.82 -6.25 -8.25
C ALA A 65 1.58 -5.13 -7.24
N VAL A 66 1.30 -3.90 -7.69
CA VAL A 66 0.99 -2.77 -6.81
C VAL A 66 -0.31 -3.02 -6.04
N VAL A 67 -1.36 -3.50 -6.70
CA VAL A 67 -2.64 -3.79 -6.05
C VAL A 67 -2.50 -4.93 -5.04
N LEU A 68 -1.86 -6.05 -5.42
CA LEU A 68 -1.61 -7.17 -4.50
C LEU A 68 -0.71 -6.74 -3.34
N ALA A 69 0.35 -5.96 -3.59
CA ALA A 69 1.19 -5.42 -2.52
C ALA A 69 0.37 -4.54 -1.57
N GLY A 70 -0.56 -3.73 -2.08
CA GLY A 70 -1.48 -2.96 -1.25
C GLY A 70 -2.32 -3.83 -0.31
N TYR A 71 -2.86 -4.95 -0.81
CA TYR A 71 -3.61 -5.92 0.03
C TYR A 71 -2.72 -6.69 1.00
N LEU A 72 -1.48 -7.03 0.63
CA LEU A 72 -0.65 -8.00 1.35
C LEU A 72 0.57 -7.38 2.06
N HIS A 73 0.75 -6.04 2.02
CA HIS A 73 1.92 -5.34 2.57
C HIS A 73 2.20 -5.70 4.04
N ASP A 74 1.18 -5.96 4.80
CA ASP A 74 1.21 -6.23 6.24
C ASP A 74 1.08 -7.74 6.59
N ILE A 75 1.31 -8.67 5.63
CA ILE A 75 1.26 -10.13 5.89
C ILE A 75 2.23 -10.55 7.00
N GLY A 76 3.32 -9.80 7.20
CA GLY A 76 4.27 -9.99 8.29
C GLY A 76 3.70 -9.75 9.70
N ARG A 77 2.48 -9.17 9.81
CA ARG A 77 1.75 -9.02 11.09
C ARG A 77 0.84 -10.21 11.41
N SER A 78 0.88 -11.24 10.58
CA SER A 78 0.13 -12.48 10.83
C SER A 78 0.47 -13.06 12.20
N PRO A 79 -0.55 -13.54 12.96
CA PRO A 79 -0.31 -14.27 14.22
C PRO A 79 0.57 -15.50 14.04
N LEU A 80 0.62 -16.09 12.84
CA LEU A 80 1.49 -17.24 12.56
C LEU A 80 2.99 -16.90 12.56
N LEU A 81 3.32 -15.60 12.47
CA LEU A 81 4.68 -15.08 12.49
C LEU A 81 5.03 -14.42 13.83
N ALA A 82 4.12 -14.50 14.82
CA ALA A 82 4.34 -13.94 16.14
C ALA A 82 5.59 -14.55 16.80
N GLY A 83 6.45 -13.69 17.37
CA GLY A 83 7.70 -14.11 18.00
C GLY A 83 8.94 -14.06 17.09
N ASP A 84 8.78 -13.83 15.79
CA ASP A 84 9.92 -13.53 14.94
C ASP A 84 10.47 -12.12 15.29
N PRO A 85 11.81 -11.97 15.52
CA PRO A 85 12.38 -10.69 15.97
C PRO A 85 12.48 -9.63 14.87
N ARG A 86 12.25 -9.99 13.60
CA ARG A 86 12.34 -9.07 12.46
C ARG A 86 11.13 -8.16 12.40
N ASP A 87 11.33 -6.96 11.87
CA ASP A 87 10.23 -6.04 11.63
C ASP A 87 9.21 -6.62 10.63
N HIS A 88 7.93 -6.28 10.82
CA HIS A 88 6.82 -6.82 10.02
C HIS A 88 6.97 -6.57 8.50
N ASN A 89 7.54 -5.43 8.09
CA ASN A 89 7.77 -5.12 6.68
C ASN A 89 8.84 -6.03 6.05
N ILE A 90 9.87 -6.41 6.81
CA ILE A 90 10.88 -7.39 6.39
C ILE A 90 10.24 -8.78 6.29
N LEU A 91 9.45 -9.16 7.30
CA LEU A 91 8.69 -10.42 7.27
C LEU A 91 7.72 -10.46 6.10
N SER A 92 7.02 -9.36 5.82
CA SER A 92 6.11 -9.28 4.67
C SER A 92 6.82 -9.59 3.37
N ALA A 93 7.97 -8.96 3.12
CA ALA A 93 8.75 -9.20 1.91
C ALA A 93 9.21 -10.67 1.79
N LEU A 94 9.69 -11.26 2.89
CA LEU A 94 10.16 -12.65 2.91
C LEU A 94 9.01 -13.64 2.66
N VAL A 95 7.85 -13.41 3.26
CA VAL A 95 6.67 -14.25 3.06
C VAL A 95 6.18 -14.14 1.61
N LEU A 96 6.06 -12.93 1.08
CA LEU A 96 5.61 -12.74 -0.31
C LEU A 96 6.55 -13.41 -1.31
N ALA A 97 7.86 -13.31 -1.12
CA ALA A 97 8.83 -14.01 -1.95
C ALA A 97 8.70 -15.54 -1.83
N ALA A 98 8.50 -16.07 -0.62
CA ALA A 98 8.32 -17.50 -0.40
C ALA A 98 7.00 -18.05 -1.01
N GLU A 99 5.99 -17.18 -1.18
CA GLU A 99 4.70 -17.51 -1.80
C GLU A 99 4.70 -17.32 -3.33
N GLY A 100 5.84 -16.99 -3.95
CA GLY A 100 5.94 -16.74 -5.41
C GLY A 100 5.42 -15.36 -5.84
N LEU A 101 5.34 -14.41 -4.92
CA LEU A 101 4.92 -13.02 -5.14
C LEU A 101 6.11 -12.05 -5.02
N GLU A 102 7.28 -12.41 -5.56
CA GLU A 102 8.50 -11.61 -5.49
C GLU A 102 8.27 -10.18 -6.02
N ARG A 103 7.41 -10.02 -7.02
CA ARG A 103 7.04 -8.74 -7.62
C ARG A 103 6.37 -7.76 -6.62
N CYS A 104 5.78 -8.29 -5.53
CA CYS A 104 5.15 -7.49 -4.46
C CYS A 104 6.12 -7.22 -3.29
N ALA A 105 7.21 -7.99 -3.18
CA ALA A 105 8.03 -8.05 -1.98
C ALA A 105 8.73 -6.71 -1.65
N GLU A 106 9.30 -6.03 -2.65
CA GLU A 106 10.02 -4.76 -2.40
C GLU A 106 9.08 -3.65 -1.96
N ALA A 107 7.90 -3.49 -2.55
CA ALA A 107 6.92 -2.51 -2.10
C ALA A 107 6.45 -2.81 -0.66
N ALA A 108 6.21 -4.09 -0.33
CA ALA A 108 5.89 -4.51 1.03
C ALA A 108 7.05 -4.27 2.01
N ARG A 109 8.32 -4.45 1.60
CA ARG A 109 9.48 -4.17 2.43
C ARG A 109 9.60 -2.69 2.79
N ARG A 110 9.15 -1.79 1.92
CA ARG A 110 9.36 -0.34 1.98
C ARG A 110 8.16 0.45 2.50
N HIS A 111 7.06 -0.24 2.90
CA HIS A 111 5.81 0.45 3.22
C HIS A 111 5.76 1.10 4.61
N ALA A 112 6.52 0.62 5.61
CA ALA A 112 6.39 1.11 6.99
C ALA A 112 6.76 2.60 7.10
N ILE A 113 6.02 3.36 7.93
CA ILE A 113 6.17 4.83 7.98
C ILE A 113 7.60 5.30 8.22
N TYR A 114 8.35 4.59 9.04
CA TYR A 114 9.73 4.95 9.40
C TYR A 114 10.76 4.60 8.32
N THR A 115 10.40 3.80 7.30
CA THR A 115 11.34 3.40 6.23
C THR A 115 11.91 4.59 5.46
N VAL A 116 11.17 5.69 5.36
CA VAL A 116 11.63 6.94 4.71
C VAL A 116 12.81 7.59 5.41
N LEU A 117 13.11 7.21 6.66
CA LEU A 117 14.24 7.70 7.43
C LEU A 117 15.54 6.90 7.16
N ASP A 118 15.44 5.75 6.51
CA ASP A 118 16.56 4.90 6.13
C ASP A 118 16.70 4.85 4.59
N PRO A 119 17.77 5.39 4.02
CA PRO A 119 18.00 5.36 2.57
C PRO A 119 17.99 3.94 1.96
N ALA A 120 18.29 2.91 2.76
CA ALA A 120 18.25 1.52 2.28
C ALA A 120 16.82 0.97 2.17
N LEU A 121 15.89 1.50 2.95
CA LEU A 121 14.49 1.04 3.04
C LEU A 121 13.48 2.04 2.46
N ALA A 122 13.87 3.28 2.20
CA ALA A 122 12.97 4.28 1.63
C ALA A 122 12.36 3.82 0.30
N PRO A 123 11.09 4.16 0.00
CA PRO A 123 10.47 3.92 -1.29
C PRO A 123 11.31 4.51 -2.44
N ARG A 124 11.62 3.72 -3.46
CA ARG A 124 12.52 4.10 -4.57
C ARG A 124 11.78 4.22 -5.89
N THR A 125 10.99 3.21 -6.24
CA THR A 125 10.22 3.16 -7.48
C THR A 125 8.87 3.82 -7.29
N PHE A 126 8.21 4.18 -8.37
CA PHE A 126 6.85 4.71 -8.29
C PHE A 126 5.88 3.67 -7.68
N ALA A 127 6.06 2.38 -7.98
CA ALA A 127 5.32 1.29 -7.36
C ALA A 127 5.48 1.27 -5.83
N ASP A 128 6.72 1.40 -5.30
CA ASP A 128 6.96 1.48 -3.86
C ASP A 128 6.21 2.67 -3.23
N LYS A 129 6.27 3.84 -3.90
CA LYS A 129 5.63 5.08 -3.41
C LYS A 129 4.10 4.95 -3.39
N LEU A 130 3.51 4.30 -4.40
CA LEU A 130 2.06 4.05 -4.42
C LEU A 130 1.61 3.21 -3.23
N VAL A 131 2.30 2.10 -2.95
CA VAL A 131 1.97 1.22 -1.81
C VAL A 131 2.21 1.95 -0.48
N TYR A 132 3.34 2.66 -0.35
CA TYR A 132 3.65 3.46 0.84
C TYR A 132 2.55 4.49 1.13
N VAL A 133 2.16 5.29 0.13
CA VAL A 133 1.12 6.32 0.30
C VAL A 133 -0.25 5.69 0.52
N ALA A 134 -0.56 4.57 -0.14
CA ALA A 134 -1.81 3.85 0.10
C ALA A 134 -1.96 3.43 1.57
N ASP A 135 -0.91 2.88 2.19
CA ASP A 135 -0.90 2.54 3.61
C ASP A 135 -0.98 3.80 4.52
N ARG A 136 -0.31 4.91 4.12
CA ARG A 136 -0.41 6.19 4.86
C ARG A 136 -1.80 6.83 4.81
N ARG A 137 -2.61 6.47 3.82
CA ARG A 137 -3.99 6.95 3.67
C ARG A 137 -5.04 5.91 4.11
N GLY A 138 -4.62 4.66 4.34
CA GLY A 138 -5.46 3.56 4.76
C GLY A 138 -5.36 3.28 6.26
N GLY A 139 -6.43 3.49 6.99
CA GLY A 139 -6.63 3.01 8.36
C GLY A 139 -7.65 1.87 8.38
N GLN A 140 -8.67 1.99 9.23
CA GLN A 140 -9.88 1.18 9.14
C GLN A 140 -10.87 1.76 8.09
N ALA A 141 -10.58 2.97 7.62
CA ALA A 141 -11.21 3.67 6.52
C ALA A 141 -10.13 4.48 5.78
N VAL A 142 -10.51 5.24 4.76
CA VAL A 142 -9.62 6.23 4.14
C VAL A 142 -9.49 7.42 5.08
N GLU A 143 -8.26 7.82 5.39
CA GLU A 143 -7.92 8.87 6.35
C GLU A 143 -6.98 9.90 5.71
N ALA A 144 -6.85 11.08 6.31
CA ALA A 144 -5.78 12.01 5.97
C ALA A 144 -4.44 11.47 6.50
N LEU A 145 -3.34 11.65 5.74
CA LEU A 145 -2.03 11.12 6.09
C LEU A 145 -1.59 11.52 7.51
N GLU A 146 -1.75 12.79 7.86
CA GLU A 146 -1.33 13.26 9.18
C GLU A 146 -2.18 12.68 10.33
N GLU A 147 -3.49 12.52 10.12
CA GLU A 147 -4.39 11.91 11.10
C GLU A 147 -4.01 10.46 11.33
N ARG A 148 -3.81 9.71 10.23
CA ARG A 148 -3.36 8.32 10.26
C ARG A 148 -2.00 8.17 10.94
N ALA A 149 -1.05 9.07 10.68
CA ALA A 149 0.27 9.03 11.31
C ALA A 149 0.19 9.31 12.82
N ARG A 150 -0.59 10.31 13.23
CA ARG A 150 -0.82 10.63 14.66
C ARG A 150 -1.48 9.47 15.42
N ASP A 151 -2.50 8.85 14.82
CA ASP A 151 -3.17 7.68 15.40
C ASP A 151 -2.19 6.50 15.54
N THR A 152 -1.32 6.30 14.54
CA THR A 152 -0.27 5.27 14.58
C THR A 152 0.73 5.54 15.71
N ALA A 153 1.15 6.80 15.91
CA ALA A 153 2.06 7.19 16.99
C ALA A 153 1.44 6.97 18.38
N LEU A 154 0.16 7.30 18.55
CA LEU A 154 -0.57 7.06 19.79
C LEU A 154 -0.65 5.58 20.15
N ARG A 155 -0.88 4.71 19.17
CA ARG A 155 -0.94 3.24 19.37
C ARG A 155 0.43 2.60 19.53
N ASN A 156 1.50 3.26 19.08
CA ASN A 156 2.87 2.76 19.12
C ASN A 156 3.84 3.79 19.70
N PRO A 157 3.74 4.14 20.99
CA PRO A 157 4.52 5.25 21.61
C PRO A 157 6.04 5.09 21.46
N LYS A 158 6.53 3.85 21.38
CA LYS A 158 7.96 3.57 21.19
C LYS A 158 8.52 4.07 19.84
N TYR A 159 7.65 4.30 18.85
CA TYR A 159 8.02 4.81 17.52
C TYR A 159 7.51 6.24 17.27
N ALA A 160 6.93 6.90 18.27
CA ALA A 160 6.31 8.22 18.07
C ALA A 160 7.28 9.24 17.49
N THR A 161 8.51 9.28 17.98
CA THR A 161 9.55 10.21 17.50
C THR A 161 9.93 9.94 16.03
N GLU A 162 10.09 8.68 15.66
CA GLU A 162 10.39 8.30 14.28
C GLU A 162 9.21 8.63 13.37
N ILE A 163 7.99 8.38 13.82
CA ILE A 163 6.78 8.72 13.06
C ILE A 163 6.69 10.23 12.84
N GLU A 164 6.90 11.05 13.86
CA GLU A 164 6.90 12.52 13.72
C GLU A 164 7.94 13.00 12.70
N ARG A 165 9.15 12.46 12.75
CA ARG A 165 10.21 12.78 11.79
C ARG A 165 9.90 12.32 10.37
N ALA A 166 9.14 11.24 10.20
CA ALA A 166 8.76 10.70 8.91
C ALA A 166 7.63 11.49 8.22
N ILE A 167 6.73 12.15 8.98
CA ILE A 167 5.57 12.87 8.43
C ILE A 167 5.92 13.83 7.30
N PRO A 168 6.89 14.76 7.43
CA PRO A 168 7.20 15.70 6.35
C PRO A 168 7.69 15.00 5.09
N ILE A 169 8.46 13.92 5.21
CA ILE A 169 8.94 13.14 4.06
C ILE A 169 7.78 12.37 3.42
N ALA A 170 6.91 11.77 4.25
CA ALA A 170 5.72 11.08 3.77
C ALA A 170 4.76 12.00 2.99
N LYS A 171 4.61 13.26 3.43
CA LYS A 171 3.83 14.29 2.71
C LYS A 171 4.46 14.68 1.38
N GLU A 172 5.78 14.68 1.28
CA GLU A 172 6.46 14.88 0.01
C GLU A 172 6.16 13.75 -0.97
N LEU A 173 6.27 12.50 -0.51
CA LEU A 173 5.92 11.32 -1.31
C LEU A 173 4.44 11.34 -1.71
N GLU A 174 3.54 11.74 -0.82
CA GLU A 174 2.12 11.90 -1.14
C GLU A 174 1.92 12.91 -2.27
N ARG A 175 2.55 14.09 -2.19
CA ARG A 175 2.48 15.10 -3.26
C ARG A 175 3.01 14.56 -4.58
N GLU A 176 4.12 13.84 -4.56
CA GLU A 176 4.71 13.20 -5.74
C GLU A 176 3.75 12.17 -6.36
N VAL A 177 3.14 11.31 -5.54
CA VAL A 177 2.16 10.33 -6.00
C VAL A 177 0.97 11.03 -6.64
N PHE A 178 0.33 11.97 -5.95
CA PHE A 178 -0.86 12.65 -6.46
C PHE A 178 -0.60 13.54 -7.67
N ALA A 179 0.62 14.07 -7.84
CA ALA A 179 1.02 14.75 -9.08
C ALA A 179 0.95 13.84 -10.32
N ASN A 180 1.05 12.54 -10.15
CA ASN A 180 0.96 11.52 -11.19
C ASN A 180 -0.43 10.86 -11.30
N LEU A 181 -1.42 11.36 -10.56
CA LEU A 181 -2.80 10.90 -10.61
C LEU A 181 -3.72 11.96 -11.26
N THR A 182 -4.92 11.53 -11.65
CA THR A 182 -5.93 12.39 -12.30
C THR A 182 -6.88 13.05 -11.31
N PHE A 183 -6.63 12.97 -10.00
CA PHE A 183 -7.46 13.54 -8.94
C PHE A 183 -6.60 14.04 -7.78
N ALA A 184 -7.18 14.87 -6.91
CA ALA A 184 -6.50 15.48 -5.77
C ALA A 184 -6.60 14.62 -4.49
N PRO A 185 -5.68 14.78 -3.51
CA PRO A 185 -5.67 13.97 -2.27
C PRO A 185 -6.98 13.99 -1.48
N GLU A 186 -7.69 15.10 -1.48
CA GLU A 186 -8.97 15.29 -0.79
C GLU A 186 -10.12 14.47 -1.39
N ASP A 187 -10.03 14.12 -2.68
CA ASP A 187 -11.06 13.35 -3.38
C ASP A 187 -10.94 11.83 -3.14
N LEU A 188 -9.85 11.37 -2.50
CA LEU A 188 -9.54 9.94 -2.39
C LEU A 188 -10.66 9.14 -1.75
N ALA A 189 -11.22 9.64 -0.65
CA ALA A 189 -12.25 8.92 0.11
C ALA A 189 -13.54 8.67 -0.71
N GLU A 190 -13.88 9.57 -1.62
CA GLU A 190 -15.04 9.44 -2.51
C GLU A 190 -14.79 8.44 -3.66
N ARG A 191 -13.53 8.23 -4.02
CA ARG A 191 -13.12 7.35 -5.12
C ARG A 191 -12.85 5.91 -4.71
N VAL A 192 -12.50 5.69 -3.45
CA VAL A 192 -12.27 4.35 -2.91
C VAL A 192 -13.61 3.69 -2.58
N ARG A 193 -14.05 2.77 -3.42
CA ARG A 193 -15.32 2.03 -3.29
C ARG A 193 -15.10 0.57 -2.95
#